data_cb3b791fac242ca70ee1393cce89be60
#
_entry.id   cb3b791fac242ca70ee1393cce89be60
#
_cell.length_a   1.000
_cell.length_b   1.000
_cell.length_c   1.000
_cell.angle_alpha   90.00
_cell.angle_beta   90.00
_cell.angle_gamma   90.00
#
_symmetry.space_group_name_H-M   'P 1'
#
loop_
_entity.id
_entity.type
_entity.pdbx_description
1 polymer ?
#
loop_
_entity_poly.entity_id
_entity_poly.type
_entity_poly.pdbx_seq_one_letter_code
_entity_poly.pdbx_strand_id
1 'polypeptide(L)'
;MIAFLATLLCIHFMDPMVLKDSEPLSAEISKQWRDALMPDGIAVSTSGKQRIVLHPVRSLRVTAENEQLANGLTPECLTIGSLLGCITFDKPWTDFRNQTVPAGSYALRYALQPVTDDHADTAPSRHFALLVPMGTEPVTVPSQDVLFKQSMSVTSKHPAVLPVLEGRKNNGRGIQKLEANCWAVSLEIPAVAEQKQTTLYLRLIIAGKSQAAQP
;
A
#
# COMPACT_ATOMS: atom_id res chain seq x y z
N MET A 1 51.76 9.00 5.16
CA MET A 1 50.56 9.74 5.61
C MET A 1 49.37 9.14 4.86
N ILE A 2 48.65 8.22 5.48
CA ILE A 2 47.50 7.51 4.87
C ILE A 2 46.24 8.22 5.38
N ALA A 3 45.55 8.93 4.49
CA ALA A 3 44.28 9.58 4.81
C ALA A 3 43.18 8.54 4.87
N PHE A 4 42.64 8.27 6.05
CA PHE A 4 41.42 7.51 6.24
C PHE A 4 40.22 8.37 5.79
N LEU A 5 39.63 8.03 4.67
CA LEU A 5 38.37 8.60 4.21
C LEU A 5 37.24 7.93 5.03
N ALA A 6 36.78 8.62 6.06
CA ALA A 6 35.60 8.19 6.82
C ALA A 6 34.36 8.39 5.94
N THR A 7 33.85 7.30 5.38
CA THR A 7 32.54 7.31 4.69
C THR A 7 31.46 7.50 5.77
N LEU A 8 30.94 8.72 5.83
CA LEU A 8 29.82 9.07 6.71
C LEU A 8 28.58 8.31 6.21
N LEU A 9 28.25 7.23 6.88
CA LEU A 9 27.02 6.47 6.61
C LEU A 9 25.85 7.37 7.04
N CYS A 10 25.26 8.09 6.09
CA CYS A 10 24.02 8.83 6.32
C CYS A 10 22.91 7.84 6.69
N ILE A 11 22.73 7.59 7.97
CA ILE A 11 21.54 6.95 8.50
C ILE A 11 20.40 7.94 8.24
N HIS A 12 19.68 7.76 7.16
CA HIS A 12 18.44 8.49 6.92
C HIS A 12 17.43 8.05 7.97
N PHE A 13 17.39 8.78 9.08
CA PHE A 13 16.24 8.71 9.98
C PHE A 13 15.03 9.11 9.17
N MET A 14 14.10 8.18 9.01
CA MET A 14 12.81 8.52 8.42
C MET A 14 12.14 9.53 9.33
N ASP A 15 11.92 10.70 8.79
CA ASP A 15 11.29 11.82 9.46
C ASP A 15 9.88 11.47 9.96
N PRO A 16 9.44 12.03 11.09
CA PRO A 16 8.11 11.79 11.61
C PRO A 16 7.05 12.11 10.57
N MET A 17 6.12 11.19 10.37
CA MET A 17 5.00 11.35 9.46
C MET A 17 3.82 11.97 10.21
N VAL A 18 3.19 12.94 9.59
CA VAL A 18 2.02 13.62 10.13
C VAL A 18 0.82 13.30 9.27
N LEU A 19 -0.25 12.86 9.91
CA LEU A 19 -1.56 12.69 9.27
C LEU A 19 -2.19 14.07 9.09
N LYS A 20 -2.66 14.38 7.89
CA LYS A 20 -3.58 15.48 7.63
C LYS A 20 -4.95 14.91 7.27
N ASP A 21 -5.98 15.55 7.79
CA ASP A 21 -7.35 15.19 7.47
C ASP A 21 -7.66 15.38 5.99
N SER A 22 -8.61 14.56 5.54
CA SER A 22 -9.39 14.63 4.32
C SER A 22 -8.79 15.43 3.15
N GLU A 23 -8.27 14.72 2.17
CA GLU A 23 -7.83 15.27 0.91
C GLU A 23 -8.82 14.90 -0.18
N PRO A 24 -9.42 15.88 -0.89
CA PRO A 24 -10.33 15.56 -1.97
C PRO A 24 -9.61 14.87 -3.13
N LEU A 25 -10.33 13.95 -3.77
CA LEU A 25 -9.82 13.26 -4.96
C LEU A 25 -9.60 14.27 -6.10
N SER A 26 -8.43 14.19 -6.75
CA SER A 26 -8.08 15.11 -7.85
C SER A 26 -9.13 15.12 -8.95
N ALA A 27 -9.46 16.31 -9.46
CA ALA A 27 -10.38 16.49 -10.60
C ALA A 27 -9.84 15.87 -11.89
N GLU A 28 -8.53 15.67 -12.01
CA GLU A 28 -7.88 15.06 -13.18
C GLU A 28 -8.12 13.56 -13.29
N ILE A 29 -8.53 12.91 -12.18
CA ILE A 29 -8.87 11.49 -12.18
C ILE A 29 -10.17 11.27 -12.96
N SER A 30 -10.18 10.27 -13.87
CA SER A 30 -11.34 9.96 -14.69
C SER A 30 -12.59 9.66 -13.85
N LYS A 31 -13.77 9.85 -14.43
CA LYS A 31 -15.04 9.58 -13.76
C LYS A 31 -15.12 8.16 -13.21
N GLN A 32 -14.68 7.16 -13.96
CA GLN A 32 -14.73 5.75 -13.54
C GLN A 32 -13.93 5.51 -12.26
N TRP A 33 -12.75 6.13 -12.12
CA TRP A 33 -11.94 6.05 -10.92
C TRP A 33 -12.60 6.81 -9.76
N ARG A 34 -13.17 8.01 -10.02
CA ARG A 34 -13.90 8.74 -8.98
C ARG A 34 -15.11 7.99 -8.44
N ASP A 35 -15.80 7.24 -9.29
CA ASP A 35 -16.94 6.42 -8.88
C ASP A 35 -16.50 5.20 -8.03
N ALA A 36 -15.29 4.67 -8.25
CA ALA A 36 -14.75 3.52 -7.54
C ALA A 36 -14.10 3.90 -6.20
N LEU A 37 -13.55 5.10 -6.06
CA LEU A 37 -12.76 5.53 -4.90
C LEU A 37 -13.57 6.38 -3.92
N MET A 38 -13.19 6.37 -2.65
CA MET A 38 -13.72 7.30 -1.66
C MET A 38 -13.34 8.73 -2.05
N PRO A 39 -14.27 9.71 -1.93
CA PRO A 39 -14.00 11.09 -2.31
C PRO A 39 -12.96 11.74 -1.39
N ASP A 40 -12.96 11.34 -0.13
CA ASP A 40 -12.03 11.85 0.89
C ASP A 40 -10.94 10.84 1.16
N GLY A 41 -9.72 11.25 0.88
CA GLY A 41 -8.50 10.47 1.08
C GLY A 41 -7.82 10.75 2.41
N ILE A 42 -6.79 9.99 2.69
CA ILE A 42 -5.90 10.16 3.82
C ILE A 42 -4.60 10.77 3.28
N ALA A 43 -4.29 12.00 3.71
CA ALA A 43 -3.04 12.65 3.36
C ALA A 43 -2.00 12.45 4.47
N VAL A 44 -0.81 12.02 4.09
CA VAL A 44 0.33 11.85 4.96
C VAL A 44 1.45 12.74 4.47
N SER A 45 2.07 13.50 5.37
CA SER A 45 3.22 14.33 5.05
C SER A 45 4.41 13.94 5.90
N THR A 46 5.59 13.90 5.29
CA THR A 46 6.86 13.75 6.01
C THR A 46 7.41 15.13 6.40
N SER A 47 8.34 15.18 7.35
CA SER A 47 9.05 16.43 7.71
C SER A 47 9.83 17.00 6.52
N GLY A 48 10.26 16.16 5.56
CA GLY A 48 10.86 16.55 4.29
C GLY A 48 9.88 17.14 3.26
N LYS A 49 8.65 17.46 3.67
CA LYS A 49 7.58 18.02 2.82
C LYS A 49 7.22 17.12 1.62
N GLN A 50 7.40 15.82 1.73
CA GLN A 50 6.85 14.86 0.80
C GLN A 50 5.43 14.53 1.21
N ARG A 51 4.51 14.46 0.25
CA ARG A 51 3.11 14.20 0.47
C ARG A 51 2.69 12.91 -0.22
N ILE A 52 1.96 12.10 0.54
CA ILE A 52 1.33 10.88 0.07
C ILE A 52 -0.17 11.01 0.31
N VAL A 53 -0.98 10.71 -0.68
CA VAL A 53 -2.44 10.72 -0.55
C VAL A 53 -2.99 9.35 -0.91
N LEU A 54 -3.78 8.77 -0.02
CA LEU A 54 -4.46 7.48 -0.23
C LEU A 54 -5.96 7.69 -0.30
N HIS A 55 -6.58 7.19 -1.37
CA HIS A 55 -8.01 7.10 -1.52
C HIS A 55 -8.42 5.62 -1.53
N PRO A 56 -9.01 5.10 -0.44
CA PRO A 56 -9.50 3.73 -0.42
C PRO A 56 -10.63 3.54 -1.44
N VAL A 57 -10.83 2.30 -1.88
CA VAL A 57 -12.01 1.93 -2.68
C VAL A 57 -13.29 2.10 -1.85
N ARG A 58 -14.40 2.46 -2.50
CA ARG A 58 -15.71 2.66 -1.82
C ARG A 58 -16.27 1.39 -1.25
N SER A 59 -16.03 0.26 -1.88
CA SER A 59 -16.50 -1.04 -1.44
C SER A 59 -15.68 -2.17 -2.04
N LEU A 60 -15.40 -3.19 -1.24
CA LEU A 60 -14.75 -4.42 -1.63
C LEU A 60 -15.75 -5.58 -1.64
N ARG A 61 -15.64 -6.45 -2.64
CA ARG A 61 -16.20 -7.80 -2.53
C ARG A 61 -15.18 -8.72 -1.90
N VAL A 62 -15.58 -9.45 -0.86
CA VAL A 62 -14.72 -10.37 -0.13
C VAL A 62 -15.38 -11.74 -0.02
N THR A 63 -14.57 -12.78 0.09
CA THR A 63 -15.03 -14.13 0.45
C THR A 63 -14.71 -14.34 1.92
N ALA A 64 -15.72 -14.57 2.73
CA ALA A 64 -15.55 -14.73 4.17
C ALA A 64 -16.51 -15.77 4.72
N GLU A 65 -15.99 -16.60 5.62
CA GLU A 65 -16.79 -17.56 6.38
C GLU A 65 -17.51 -16.86 7.56
N ASN A 66 -18.51 -17.51 8.14
CA ASN A 66 -19.26 -16.93 9.26
C ASN A 66 -18.37 -16.57 10.45
N GLU A 67 -17.34 -17.35 10.71
CA GLU A 67 -16.38 -17.06 11.78
C GLU A 67 -15.60 -15.77 11.51
N GLN A 68 -15.13 -15.55 10.28
CA GLN A 68 -14.43 -14.32 9.87
C GLN A 68 -15.37 -13.11 9.90
N LEU A 69 -16.66 -13.29 9.60
CA LEU A 69 -17.66 -12.23 9.73
C LEU A 69 -17.92 -11.86 11.20
N ALA A 70 -17.81 -12.80 12.12
CA ALA A 70 -17.99 -12.58 13.55
C ALA A 70 -16.74 -11.97 14.22
N ASN A 71 -15.55 -12.47 13.88
CA ASN A 71 -14.29 -12.12 14.53
C ASN A 71 -13.55 -10.97 13.85
N GLY A 72 -13.93 -10.59 12.64
CA GLY A 72 -13.30 -9.59 11.80
C GLY A 72 -12.69 -10.20 10.53
N LEU A 73 -12.74 -9.42 9.46
CA LEU A 73 -12.13 -9.80 8.19
C LEU A 73 -10.62 -9.65 8.24
N THR A 74 -9.92 -10.57 7.61
CA THR A 74 -8.46 -10.56 7.44
C THR A 74 -8.10 -10.38 5.97
N PRO A 75 -6.84 -10.08 5.62
CA PRO A 75 -6.41 -9.94 4.22
C PRO A 75 -6.66 -11.18 3.36
N GLU A 76 -6.76 -12.38 3.95
CA GLU A 76 -7.08 -13.64 3.28
C GLU A 76 -8.48 -13.65 2.65
N CYS A 77 -9.39 -12.81 3.13
CA CYS A 77 -10.72 -12.65 2.54
C CYS A 77 -10.70 -11.95 1.17
N LEU A 78 -9.55 -11.39 0.77
CA LEU A 78 -9.39 -10.69 -0.49
C LEU A 78 -9.04 -11.64 -1.63
N THR A 79 -9.63 -11.39 -2.80
CA THR A 79 -9.22 -12.03 -4.04
C THR A 79 -7.99 -11.31 -4.62
N ILE A 80 -7.00 -12.07 -5.12
CA ILE A 80 -5.84 -11.49 -5.81
C ILE A 80 -6.32 -10.59 -6.95
N GLY A 81 -5.75 -9.39 -7.03
CA GLY A 81 -6.14 -8.36 -7.99
C GLY A 81 -7.22 -7.40 -7.48
N SER A 82 -7.82 -7.65 -6.30
CA SER A 82 -8.78 -6.71 -5.70
C SER A 82 -8.19 -5.30 -5.61
N LEU A 83 -8.98 -4.31 -6.01
CA LEU A 83 -8.60 -2.90 -5.87
C LEU A 83 -8.76 -2.48 -4.41
N LEU A 84 -7.67 -2.09 -3.77
CA LEU A 84 -7.70 -1.55 -2.39
C LEU A 84 -7.91 -0.04 -2.37
N GLY A 85 -7.50 0.64 -3.44
CA GLY A 85 -7.59 2.09 -3.54
C GLY A 85 -6.62 2.68 -4.57
N CYS A 86 -6.34 3.95 -4.41
CA CYS A 86 -5.34 4.70 -5.16
C CYS A 86 -4.37 5.37 -4.19
N ILE A 87 -3.09 5.43 -4.56
CA ILE A 87 -2.06 6.19 -3.85
C ILE A 87 -1.43 7.21 -4.81
N THR A 88 -1.23 8.42 -4.33
CA THR A 88 -0.55 9.49 -5.07
C THR A 88 0.68 9.95 -4.32
N PHE A 89 1.80 10.02 -5.01
CA PHE A 89 3.06 10.58 -4.53
C PHE A 89 3.34 11.91 -5.24
N ASP A 90 3.56 12.98 -4.50
CA ASP A 90 3.91 14.31 -5.05
C ASP A 90 5.35 14.38 -5.54
N LYS A 91 6.23 13.50 -5.04
CA LYS A 91 7.64 13.35 -5.38
C LYS A 91 8.01 11.88 -5.53
N PRO A 92 9.16 11.56 -6.15
CA PRO A 92 9.63 10.17 -6.17
C PRO A 92 9.67 9.56 -4.77
N TRP A 93 9.20 8.34 -4.66
CA TRP A 93 9.08 7.59 -3.41
C TRP A 93 9.95 6.33 -3.46
N THR A 94 10.27 5.79 -2.30
CA THR A 94 10.99 4.51 -2.21
C THR A 94 10.03 3.45 -1.68
N ASP A 95 9.83 2.39 -2.43
CA ASP A 95 8.99 1.27 -2.04
C ASP A 95 9.67 0.38 -0.96
N PHE A 96 8.96 -0.61 -0.46
CA PHE A 96 9.47 -1.51 0.58
C PHE A 96 10.69 -2.34 0.12
N ARG A 97 10.88 -2.51 -1.18
CA ARG A 97 12.04 -3.19 -1.78
C ARG A 97 13.21 -2.26 -2.09
N ASN A 98 13.17 -1.04 -1.59
CA ASN A 98 14.18 -0.01 -1.83
C ASN A 98 14.31 0.44 -3.29
N GLN A 99 13.21 0.34 -4.06
CA GLN A 99 13.15 0.78 -5.45
C GLN A 99 12.53 2.18 -5.51
N THR A 100 12.99 2.99 -6.46
CA THR A 100 12.40 4.31 -6.70
C THR A 100 11.10 4.16 -7.49
N VAL A 101 10.02 4.67 -6.91
CA VAL A 101 8.71 4.86 -7.55
C VAL A 101 8.61 6.31 -8.00
N PRO A 102 8.37 6.62 -9.28
CA PRO A 102 8.18 7.97 -9.76
C PRO A 102 7.01 8.69 -9.06
N ALA A 103 7.04 10.02 -9.03
CA ALA A 103 5.87 10.80 -8.64
C ALA A 103 4.68 10.49 -9.57
N GLY A 104 3.47 10.42 -9.02
CA GLY A 104 2.29 10.09 -9.78
C GLY A 104 1.22 9.34 -8.96
N SER A 105 0.14 8.96 -9.63
CA SER A 105 -0.97 8.22 -9.04
C SER A 105 -0.97 6.77 -9.51
N TYR A 106 -1.14 5.86 -8.56
CA TYR A 106 -1.09 4.41 -8.79
C TYR A 106 -2.29 3.73 -8.17
N ALA A 107 -2.85 2.76 -8.86
CA ALA A 107 -3.81 1.83 -8.29
C ALA A 107 -3.09 0.89 -7.31
N LEU A 108 -3.71 0.63 -6.17
CA LEU A 108 -3.27 -0.36 -5.19
C LEU A 108 -4.03 -1.65 -5.42
N ARG A 109 -3.34 -2.68 -5.92
CA ARG A 109 -3.93 -4.00 -6.19
C ARG A 109 -3.39 -5.05 -5.25
N TYR A 110 -4.30 -5.75 -4.59
CA TYR A 110 -3.93 -6.83 -3.67
C TYR A 110 -3.25 -7.99 -4.39
N ALA A 111 -2.18 -8.50 -3.81
CA ALA A 111 -1.43 -9.66 -4.28
C ALA A 111 -0.81 -10.43 -3.12
N LEU A 112 -0.42 -11.67 -3.40
CA LEU A 112 0.32 -12.51 -2.47
C LEU A 112 1.77 -12.66 -2.92
N GLN A 113 2.68 -12.68 -1.97
CA GLN A 113 4.07 -13.06 -2.23
C GLN A 113 4.11 -14.52 -2.68
N PRO A 114 4.81 -14.83 -3.77
CA PRO A 114 5.06 -16.21 -4.17
C PRO A 114 5.72 -16.99 -3.03
N VAL A 115 5.29 -18.23 -2.83
CA VAL A 115 5.91 -19.13 -1.85
C VAL A 115 7.14 -19.76 -2.51
N THR A 116 8.27 -19.10 -2.37
CA THR A 116 9.58 -19.59 -2.81
C THR A 116 10.58 -19.36 -1.69
N ASP A 117 11.60 -20.22 -1.61
CA ASP A 117 12.61 -20.15 -0.53
C ASP A 117 13.33 -18.79 -0.48
N ASP A 118 13.52 -18.15 -1.65
CA ASP A 118 14.17 -16.84 -1.78
C ASP A 118 13.35 -15.68 -1.17
N HIS A 119 12.09 -15.92 -0.81
CA HIS A 119 11.18 -14.90 -0.30
C HIS A 119 10.81 -15.10 1.18
N ALA A 120 11.30 -16.17 1.81
CA ALA A 120 11.05 -16.40 3.23
C ALA A 120 11.60 -15.23 4.06
N ASP A 121 10.81 -14.77 5.02
CA ASP A 121 11.18 -13.73 5.99
C ASP A 121 11.66 -12.37 5.42
N THR A 122 11.45 -12.13 4.13
CA THR A 122 11.86 -10.87 3.48
C THR A 122 10.90 -9.71 3.73
N ALA A 123 9.70 -9.98 4.23
CA ALA A 123 8.66 -8.99 4.50
C ALA A 123 7.85 -9.36 5.75
N PRO A 124 7.25 -8.39 6.44
CA PRO A 124 6.46 -8.62 7.67
C PRO A 124 5.13 -9.33 7.41
N SER A 125 4.76 -9.53 6.16
CA SER A 125 3.54 -10.21 5.72
C SER A 125 3.74 -10.71 4.30
N ARG A 126 3.04 -11.80 3.95
CA ARG A 126 2.95 -12.26 2.57
C ARG A 126 1.92 -11.49 1.72
N HIS A 127 1.15 -10.60 2.34
CA HIS A 127 0.14 -9.79 1.68
C HIS A 127 0.74 -8.46 1.23
N PHE A 128 0.48 -8.09 -0.03
CA PHE A 128 1.01 -6.86 -0.63
C PHE A 128 -0.08 -6.09 -1.36
N ALA A 129 0.10 -4.78 -1.42
CA ALA A 129 -0.50 -3.92 -2.41
C ALA A 129 0.54 -3.62 -3.48
N LEU A 130 0.29 -4.06 -4.71
CA LEU A 130 1.09 -3.71 -5.87
C LEU A 130 0.72 -2.30 -6.34
N LEU A 131 1.72 -1.48 -6.63
CA LEU A 131 1.52 -0.20 -7.30
C LEU A 131 1.45 -0.47 -8.80
N VAL A 132 0.30 -0.17 -9.40
CA VAL A 132 0.02 -0.39 -10.81
C VAL A 132 -0.35 0.93 -11.45
N PRO A 133 0.16 1.28 -12.65
CA PRO A 133 -0.29 2.48 -13.34
C PRO A 133 -1.82 2.51 -13.45
N MET A 134 -2.42 3.67 -13.20
CA MET A 134 -3.87 3.82 -13.30
C MET A 134 -4.26 3.67 -14.78
N GLY A 135 -4.85 2.51 -15.11
CA GLY A 135 -5.43 2.25 -16.43
C GLY A 135 -6.80 2.89 -16.61
N THR A 136 -7.44 2.59 -17.72
CA THR A 136 -8.77 3.13 -18.04
C THR A 136 -9.87 2.57 -17.14
N GLU A 137 -9.73 1.34 -16.64
CA GLU A 137 -10.78 0.64 -15.91
C GLU A 137 -10.37 0.17 -14.51
N PRO A 138 -10.98 0.74 -13.43
CA PRO A 138 -10.69 0.32 -12.06
C PRO A 138 -11.33 -1.03 -11.70
N VAL A 139 -12.39 -1.44 -12.36
CA VAL A 139 -13.24 -2.58 -11.94
C VAL A 139 -12.71 -3.93 -12.40
N THR A 140 -11.95 -3.98 -13.50
CA THR A 140 -11.39 -5.24 -14.01
C THR A 140 -10.37 -5.81 -13.02
N VAL A 141 -10.50 -7.09 -12.69
CA VAL A 141 -9.54 -7.82 -11.84
C VAL A 141 -8.54 -8.54 -12.77
N PRO A 142 -7.33 -8.03 -12.95
CA PRO A 142 -6.32 -8.69 -13.76
C PRO A 142 -5.79 -9.95 -13.08
N SER A 143 -5.24 -10.88 -13.89
CA SER A 143 -4.49 -12.01 -13.33
C SER A 143 -3.21 -11.52 -12.61
N GLN A 144 -2.69 -12.33 -11.69
CA GLN A 144 -1.49 -11.99 -10.93
C GLN A 144 -0.28 -11.70 -11.84
N ASP A 145 -0.11 -12.47 -12.90
CA ASP A 145 1.00 -12.28 -13.86
C ASP A 145 0.90 -10.93 -14.59
N VAL A 146 -0.32 -10.53 -14.96
CA VAL A 146 -0.56 -9.22 -15.58
C VAL A 146 -0.25 -8.10 -14.58
N LEU A 147 -0.70 -8.25 -13.33
CA LEU A 147 -0.43 -7.28 -12.27
C LEU A 147 1.07 -7.12 -12.00
N PHE A 148 1.80 -8.23 -11.93
CA PHE A 148 3.26 -8.19 -11.73
C PHE A 148 3.95 -7.45 -12.86
N LYS A 149 3.61 -7.74 -14.12
CA LYS A 149 4.17 -7.04 -15.29
C LYS A 149 3.86 -5.54 -15.27
N GLN A 150 2.62 -5.17 -14.94
CA GLN A 150 2.22 -3.78 -14.81
C GLN A 150 2.96 -3.07 -13.67
N SER A 151 3.10 -3.72 -12.52
CA SER A 151 3.80 -3.15 -11.37
C SER A 151 5.31 -3.04 -11.62
N MET A 152 5.92 -4.00 -12.33
CA MET A 152 7.32 -3.93 -12.76
C MET A 152 7.58 -2.73 -13.68
N SER A 153 6.61 -2.30 -14.49
CA SER A 153 6.78 -1.13 -15.35
C SER A 153 6.95 0.18 -14.58
N VAL A 154 6.57 0.21 -13.30
CA VAL A 154 6.72 1.38 -12.42
C VAL A 154 8.18 1.58 -11.98
N THR A 155 8.90 0.50 -11.69
CA THR A 155 10.26 0.52 -11.11
C THR A 155 11.34 -0.01 -12.04
N SER A 156 10.95 -0.65 -13.15
CA SER A 156 11.82 -1.27 -14.18
C SER A 156 12.66 -2.49 -13.70
N LYS A 157 12.46 -2.97 -12.46
CA LYS A 157 13.20 -4.14 -11.91
C LYS A 157 12.27 -5.20 -11.37
N HIS A 158 11.66 -4.94 -10.23
CA HIS A 158 10.73 -5.82 -9.55
C HIS A 158 9.39 -5.11 -9.36
N PRO A 159 8.29 -5.83 -9.12
CA PRO A 159 7.02 -5.19 -8.79
C PRO A 159 7.16 -4.17 -7.66
N ALA A 160 6.60 -2.99 -7.83
CA ALA A 160 6.54 -1.97 -6.78
C ALA A 160 5.53 -2.38 -5.73
N VAL A 161 5.94 -2.51 -4.47
CA VAL A 161 5.12 -3.14 -3.43
C VAL A 161 5.05 -2.31 -2.15
N LEU A 162 3.88 -2.36 -1.52
CA LEU A 162 3.65 -1.93 -0.14
C LEU A 162 3.08 -3.11 0.65
N PRO A 163 3.72 -3.53 1.77
CA PRO A 163 3.19 -4.62 2.57
C PRO A 163 1.83 -4.26 3.18
N VAL A 164 0.93 -5.24 3.19
CA VAL A 164 -0.38 -5.16 3.80
C VAL A 164 -0.39 -5.99 5.07
N LEU A 165 -0.77 -5.40 6.18
CA LEU A 165 -0.95 -6.05 7.47
C LEU A 165 -2.42 -6.09 7.84
N GLU A 166 -2.78 -7.06 8.66
CA GLU A 166 -4.07 -7.06 9.32
C GLU A 166 -4.26 -5.79 10.15
N GLY A 167 -5.41 -5.15 9.99
CA GLY A 167 -5.85 -4.03 10.80
C GLY A 167 -6.92 -4.47 11.80
N ARG A 168 -7.24 -3.60 12.74
CA ARG A 168 -8.31 -3.81 13.73
C ARG A 168 -9.14 -2.54 13.85
N LYS A 169 -10.41 -2.68 14.18
CA LYS A 169 -11.34 -1.56 14.41
C LYS A 169 -10.76 -0.50 15.36
N ASN A 170 -10.05 -0.95 16.38
CA ASN A 170 -9.46 -0.10 17.41
C ASN A 170 -8.18 0.64 16.97
N ASN A 171 -7.62 0.32 15.79
CA ASN A 171 -6.46 1.05 15.27
C ASN A 171 -6.83 2.50 14.86
N GLY A 172 -8.13 2.78 14.65
CA GLY A 172 -8.61 4.07 14.18
C GLY A 172 -8.07 4.46 12.80
N ARG A 173 -8.50 5.60 12.28
CA ARG A 173 -7.80 6.26 11.17
C ARG A 173 -6.53 6.86 11.73
N GLY A 174 -5.38 6.51 11.17
CA GLY A 174 -4.13 7.06 11.67
C GLY A 174 -2.90 6.53 10.98
N ILE A 175 -1.79 7.14 11.33
CA ILE A 175 -0.46 6.68 10.99
C ILE A 175 0.20 6.13 12.25
N GLN A 176 0.82 4.98 12.13
CA GLN A 176 1.47 4.29 13.23
C GLN A 176 2.92 3.98 12.86
N LYS A 177 3.84 4.31 13.76
CA LYS A 177 5.21 3.81 13.69
C LYS A 177 5.23 2.36 14.17
N LEU A 178 5.75 1.49 13.33
CA LEU A 178 5.99 0.08 13.64
C LEU A 178 7.46 -0.13 14.01
N GLU A 179 7.80 -1.34 14.41
CA GLU A 179 9.20 -1.76 14.58
C GLU A 179 9.98 -1.61 13.26
N ALA A 180 11.30 -1.70 13.32
CA ALA A 180 12.20 -1.56 12.18
C ALA A 180 12.03 -0.26 11.37
N ASN A 181 11.62 0.85 12.04
CA ASN A 181 11.42 2.16 11.40
C ASN A 181 10.42 2.16 10.23
N CYS A 182 9.45 1.26 10.25
CA CYS A 182 8.34 1.25 9.32
C CYS A 182 7.20 2.15 9.79
N TRP A 183 6.46 2.72 8.84
CA TRP A 183 5.26 3.50 9.09
C TRP A 183 4.08 2.91 8.31
N ALA A 184 2.99 2.70 9.00
CA ALA A 184 1.77 2.16 8.42
C ALA A 184 0.61 3.14 8.56
N VAL A 185 -0.23 3.18 7.53
CA VAL A 185 -1.52 3.88 7.53
C VAL A 185 -2.62 2.86 7.71
N SER A 186 -3.52 3.13 8.65
CA SER A 186 -4.73 2.33 8.86
C SER A 186 -5.79 2.69 7.83
N LEU A 187 -6.34 1.68 7.18
CA LEU A 187 -7.42 1.79 6.20
C LEU A 187 -8.66 1.09 6.73
N GLU A 188 -9.79 1.76 6.64
CA GLU A 188 -11.13 1.21 6.86
C GLU A 188 -11.83 1.15 5.52
N ILE A 189 -12.08 -0.04 5.01
CA ILE A 189 -12.67 -0.22 3.69
C ILE A 189 -14.01 -0.94 3.84
N PRO A 190 -15.13 -0.31 3.43
CA PRO A 190 -16.42 -1.00 3.38
C PRO A 190 -16.31 -2.26 2.52
N ALA A 191 -16.86 -3.36 2.99
CA ALA A 191 -16.80 -4.63 2.32
C ALA A 191 -18.17 -5.32 2.30
N VAL A 192 -18.36 -6.16 1.28
CA VAL A 192 -19.55 -6.98 1.12
C VAL A 192 -19.13 -8.43 0.98
N ALA A 193 -19.52 -9.27 1.93
CA ALA A 193 -19.38 -10.72 1.89
C ALA A 193 -20.75 -11.33 1.60
N GLU A 194 -20.91 -11.96 0.44
CA GLU A 194 -22.20 -12.39 -0.08
C GLU A 194 -23.20 -11.22 -0.16
N GLN A 195 -24.11 -11.07 0.81
CA GLN A 195 -25.08 -9.98 0.90
C GLN A 195 -24.93 -9.19 2.22
N LYS A 196 -23.94 -9.53 3.06
CA LYS A 196 -23.72 -8.87 4.34
C LYS A 196 -22.72 -7.72 4.18
N GLN A 197 -23.12 -6.53 4.64
CA GLN A 197 -22.22 -5.39 4.73
C GLN A 197 -21.31 -5.56 5.96
N THR A 198 -20.05 -5.26 5.79
CA THR A 198 -19.02 -5.35 6.83
C THR A 198 -17.91 -4.34 6.53
N THR A 199 -16.84 -4.37 7.29
CA THR A 199 -15.67 -3.51 7.10
C THR A 199 -14.40 -4.36 7.17
N LEU A 200 -13.51 -4.16 6.20
CA LEU A 200 -12.17 -4.71 6.23
C LEU A 200 -11.22 -3.65 6.78
N TYR A 201 -10.50 -4.00 7.82
CA TYR A 201 -9.46 -3.16 8.42
C TYR A 201 -8.09 -3.65 7.96
N LEU A 202 -7.31 -2.77 7.36
CA LEU A 202 -5.96 -3.04 6.90
C LEU A 202 -4.99 -2.01 7.45
N ARG A 203 -3.72 -2.37 7.52
CA ARG A 203 -2.62 -1.41 7.69
C ARG A 203 -1.69 -1.54 6.49
N LEU A 204 -1.45 -0.45 5.81
CA LEU A 204 -0.57 -0.38 4.64
C LEU A 204 0.76 0.23 5.06
N ILE A 205 1.86 -0.51 4.95
CA ILE A 205 3.20 0.04 5.20
C ILE A 205 3.55 0.94 4.02
N ILE A 206 3.54 2.24 4.27
CA ILE A 206 3.81 3.28 3.28
C ILE A 206 5.27 3.74 3.31
N ALA A 207 6.01 3.42 4.36
CA ALA A 207 7.42 3.76 4.47
C ALA A 207 8.14 2.75 5.35
N GLY A 208 9.36 2.44 4.99
CA GLY A 208 10.19 1.41 5.58
C GLY A 208 10.90 0.60 4.51
N LYS A 209 11.83 -0.25 4.92
CA LYS A 209 12.60 -1.09 4.00
C LYS A 209 12.63 -2.51 4.51
N SER A 210 12.60 -3.47 3.60
CA SER A 210 12.93 -4.86 3.91
C SER A 210 14.38 -4.96 4.38
N GLN A 211 14.63 -5.71 5.44
CA GLN A 211 15.99 -5.98 5.90
C GLN A 211 16.76 -6.86 4.89
N ALA A 212 16.05 -7.64 4.09
CA ALA A 212 16.61 -8.47 3.02
C ALA A 212 16.89 -7.71 1.72
N ALA A 213 16.39 -6.48 1.56
CA ALA A 213 16.64 -5.63 0.40
C ALA A 213 17.99 -4.91 0.52
N GLN A 214 19.08 -5.65 0.69
CA GLN A 214 20.42 -5.13 0.44
C GLN A 214 20.77 -5.39 -1.03
N PRO A 215 21.38 -4.41 -1.73
CA PRO A 215 21.75 -4.55 -3.14
C PRO A 215 22.77 -5.64 -3.41
#